data_46e45ab7abb5b53df8767e43b4a3127e
#
_entry.id   46e45ab7abb5b53df8767e43b4a3127e
#
_cell.length_a   1.000
_cell.length_b   1.000
_cell.length_c   1.000
_cell.angle_alpha   90.00
_cell.angle_beta   90.00
_cell.angle_gamma   90.00
#
_symmetry.space_group_name_H-M   'P 1'
#
loop_
_entity.id
_entity.type
_entity.pdbx_description
1 polymer ?
#
loop_
_entity_poly.entity_id
_entity_poly.type
_entity_poly.pdbx_seq_one_letter_code
_entity_poly.pdbx_strand_id
1 'polypeptide(L)'
;PFVSWTLMIAVIFMILLFQKSENLAAAYGMAVTGSMTITGLMMILIFSQIKKMRWKLPAAVFITGIAFAYFLSTLSKLPHGAYWSLILAAVPLTTILIWTKGQKRLFKALRPLDWETFFISYQQIYAKGRNILGAALFFCRGTQMISPYIVHSIFRSNIIYERNILISINRTDEPYGVAVHHKPDLGPGLEALEIEAGYREVLDIEALIKEQGIQEKVI
;
A
#
# COMPACT_ATOMS: atom_id res chain seq x y z
N PRO A 1 26.51 19.76 0.08
CA PRO A 1 26.22 21.08 0.66
C PRO A 1 24.75 21.21 1.08
N PHE A 2 23.77 20.84 0.23
CA PHE A 2 22.36 21.03 0.50
C PHE A 2 21.90 20.32 1.79
N VAL A 3 22.25 19.06 1.99
CA VAL A 3 21.90 18.28 3.19
C VAL A 3 22.44 18.91 4.46
N SER A 4 23.70 19.39 4.44
CA SER A 4 24.33 20.03 5.61
C SER A 4 23.65 21.33 5.99
N TRP A 5 23.25 22.15 5.02
CA TRP A 5 22.49 23.37 5.27
C TRP A 5 21.09 23.07 5.84
N THR A 6 20.41 22.08 5.29
CA THR A 6 19.10 21.65 5.79
C THR A 6 19.18 21.14 7.23
N LEU A 7 20.19 20.33 7.56
CA LEU A 7 20.44 19.86 8.93
C LEU A 7 20.73 21.02 9.87
N MET A 8 21.58 21.97 9.46
CA MET A 8 21.90 23.14 10.28
C MET A 8 20.62 23.95 10.61
N ILE A 9 19.80 24.24 9.61
CA ILE A 9 18.51 24.95 9.80
C ILE A 9 17.60 24.16 10.75
N ALA A 10 17.49 22.85 10.56
CA ALA A 10 16.70 21.99 11.43
C ALA A 10 17.18 22.01 12.89
N VAL A 11 18.51 21.95 13.12
CA VAL A 11 19.10 22.02 14.46
C VAL A 11 18.82 23.39 15.11
N ILE A 12 19.03 24.49 14.38
CA ILE A 12 18.73 25.85 14.87
C ILE A 12 17.24 25.94 15.24
N PHE A 13 16.36 25.45 14.38
CA PHE A 13 14.93 25.43 14.63
C PHE A 13 14.58 24.65 15.91
N MET A 14 15.20 23.47 16.10
CA MET A 14 15.00 22.66 17.31
C MET A 14 15.48 23.36 18.58
N ILE A 15 16.62 24.04 18.53
CA ILE A 15 17.14 24.81 19.67
C ILE A 15 16.18 25.95 20.04
N LEU A 16 15.68 26.69 19.07
CA LEU A 16 14.73 27.79 19.29
C LEU A 16 13.38 27.28 19.81
N LEU A 17 12.93 26.10 19.37
CA LEU A 17 11.65 25.52 19.72
C LEU A 17 11.65 24.96 21.16
N PHE A 18 12.73 24.25 21.55
CA PHE A 18 12.78 23.61 22.88
C PHE A 18 13.38 24.49 23.96
N GLN A 19 14.25 25.45 23.64
CA GLN A 19 14.93 26.40 24.55
C GLN A 19 15.73 25.76 25.71
N LYS A 20 15.22 24.66 26.30
CA LYS A 20 15.82 23.91 27.38
C LYS A 20 16.07 22.47 26.98
N SER A 21 17.23 21.92 27.25
CA SER A 21 17.56 20.52 26.96
C SER A 21 16.64 19.53 27.70
N GLU A 22 16.09 19.94 28.84
CA GLU A 22 15.13 19.14 29.62
C GLU A 22 13.81 18.91 28.85
N ASN A 23 13.32 19.93 28.16
CA ASN A 23 12.13 19.83 27.30
C ASN A 23 12.38 18.91 26.09
N LEU A 24 13.56 19.01 25.51
CA LEU A 24 13.96 18.12 24.38
C LEU A 24 14.06 16.67 24.86
N ALA A 25 14.67 16.44 26.02
CA ALA A 25 14.76 15.10 26.62
C ALA A 25 13.38 14.50 26.92
N ALA A 26 12.43 15.33 27.43
CA ALA A 26 11.06 14.90 27.69
C ALA A 26 10.31 14.53 26.40
N ALA A 27 10.45 15.33 25.33
CA ALA A 27 9.84 15.05 24.02
C ALA A 27 10.43 13.79 23.37
N TYR A 28 11.75 13.64 23.41
CA TYR A 28 12.44 12.45 22.92
C TYR A 28 12.03 11.19 23.69
N GLY A 29 12.02 11.27 25.03
CA GLY A 29 11.60 10.17 25.91
C GLY A 29 10.18 9.70 25.58
N MET A 30 9.25 10.63 25.36
CA MET A 30 7.86 10.31 24.99
C MET A 30 7.78 9.64 23.61
N ALA A 31 8.50 10.13 22.63
CA ALA A 31 8.50 9.56 21.28
C ALA A 31 9.05 8.12 21.28
N VAL A 32 10.16 7.88 21.97
CA VAL A 32 10.80 6.56 22.05
C VAL A 32 9.93 5.57 22.82
N THR A 33 9.46 5.93 24.03
CA THR A 33 8.62 5.02 24.84
C THR A 33 7.28 4.73 24.19
N GLY A 34 6.69 5.72 23.51
CA GLY A 34 5.48 5.53 22.71
C GLY A 34 5.71 4.56 21.55
N SER A 35 6.78 4.73 20.80
CA SER A 35 7.16 3.82 19.71
C SER A 35 7.40 2.39 20.20
N MET A 36 8.15 2.24 21.31
CA MET A 36 8.39 0.92 21.93
C MET A 36 7.10 0.24 22.38
N THR A 37 6.17 1.00 22.95
CA THR A 37 4.86 0.48 23.38
C THR A 37 4.04 -0.01 22.19
N ILE A 38 3.95 0.78 21.10
CA ILE A 38 3.23 0.40 19.91
C ILE A 38 3.85 -0.84 19.28
N THR A 39 5.17 -0.89 19.14
CA THR A 39 5.89 -2.05 18.60
C THR A 39 5.64 -3.29 19.45
N GLY A 40 5.67 -3.14 20.77
CA GLY A 40 5.38 -4.23 21.70
C GLY A 40 3.96 -4.78 21.54
N LEU A 41 2.96 -3.91 21.42
CA LEU A 41 1.57 -4.30 21.15
C LEU A 41 1.44 -5.04 19.81
N MET A 42 2.10 -4.56 18.76
CA MET A 42 2.11 -5.25 17.46
C MET A 42 2.76 -6.64 17.57
N MET A 43 3.86 -6.77 18.32
CA MET A 43 4.50 -8.08 18.54
C MET A 43 3.61 -9.04 19.32
N ILE A 44 2.86 -8.57 20.31
CA ILE A 44 1.87 -9.39 21.02
C ILE A 44 0.80 -9.90 20.05
N LEU A 45 0.26 -9.02 19.18
CA LEU A 45 -0.72 -9.40 18.17
C LEU A 45 -0.17 -10.45 17.21
N ILE A 46 1.03 -10.27 16.68
CA ILE A 46 1.69 -11.21 15.77
C ILE A 46 1.89 -12.57 16.44
N PHE A 47 2.45 -12.60 17.65
CA PHE A 47 2.71 -13.86 18.37
C PHE A 47 1.42 -14.57 18.80
N SER A 48 0.32 -13.84 19.01
CA SER A 48 -0.98 -14.43 19.28
C SER A 48 -1.59 -15.15 18.08
N GLN A 49 -1.35 -14.63 16.86
CA GLN A 49 -1.88 -15.19 15.61
C GLN A 49 -1.07 -16.39 15.13
N ILE A 50 0.26 -16.37 15.28
CA ILE A 50 1.15 -17.42 14.81
C ILE A 50 1.28 -18.52 15.89
N LYS A 51 0.60 -19.65 15.70
CA LYS A 51 0.61 -20.80 16.65
C LYS A 51 2.02 -21.24 17.04
N LYS A 52 2.97 -21.27 16.10
CA LYS A 52 4.38 -21.68 16.31
C LYS A 52 5.16 -20.72 17.22
N MET A 53 4.73 -19.45 17.35
CA MET A 53 5.45 -18.42 18.12
C MET A 53 4.78 -18.07 19.45
N ARG A 54 3.69 -18.73 19.83
CA ARG A 54 2.94 -18.45 21.06
C ARG A 54 3.75 -18.60 22.34
N TRP A 55 4.78 -19.43 22.35
CA TRP A 55 5.67 -19.59 23.51
C TRP A 55 6.46 -18.30 23.84
N LYS A 56 6.64 -17.40 22.85
CA LYS A 56 7.29 -16.08 23.05
C LYS A 56 6.33 -15.02 23.58
N LEU A 57 5.04 -15.29 23.61
CA LEU A 57 4.01 -14.35 24.04
C LEU A 57 4.21 -13.82 25.46
N PRO A 58 4.55 -14.63 26.47
CA PRO A 58 4.76 -14.11 27.83
C PRO A 58 5.91 -13.10 27.92
N ALA A 59 7.01 -13.37 27.20
CA ALA A 59 8.14 -12.44 27.13
C ALA A 59 7.75 -11.12 26.44
N ALA A 60 6.99 -11.18 25.34
CA ALA A 60 6.50 -9.99 24.66
C ALA A 60 5.58 -9.15 25.55
N VAL A 61 4.67 -9.79 26.28
CA VAL A 61 3.78 -9.10 27.23
C VAL A 61 4.57 -8.44 28.35
N PHE A 62 5.57 -9.13 28.92
CA PHE A 62 6.41 -8.59 29.99
C PHE A 62 7.20 -7.34 29.53
N ILE A 63 7.88 -7.46 28.36
CA ILE A 63 8.67 -6.34 27.80
C ILE A 63 7.75 -5.15 27.45
N THR A 64 6.59 -5.44 26.86
CA THR A 64 5.61 -4.38 26.51
C THR A 64 5.06 -3.72 27.77
N GLY A 65 4.82 -4.47 28.83
CA GLY A 65 4.39 -3.94 30.13
C GLY A 65 5.39 -2.95 30.73
N ILE A 66 6.68 -3.27 30.66
CA ILE A 66 7.76 -2.36 31.09
C ILE A 66 7.77 -1.10 30.20
N ALA A 67 7.73 -1.24 28.88
CA ALA A 67 7.70 -0.11 27.96
C ALA A 67 6.49 0.79 28.20
N PHE A 68 5.33 0.20 28.46
CA PHE A 68 4.10 0.91 28.80
C PHE A 68 4.20 1.68 30.13
N ALA A 69 4.82 1.09 31.15
CA ALA A 69 5.07 1.78 32.43
C ALA A 69 5.97 3.02 32.22
N TYR A 70 7.04 2.90 31.43
CA TYR A 70 7.87 4.05 31.06
C TYR A 70 7.09 5.10 30.27
N PHE A 71 6.22 4.67 29.34
CA PHE A 71 5.37 5.59 28.57
C PHE A 71 4.43 6.36 29.51
N LEU A 72 3.77 5.70 30.47
CA LEU A 72 2.94 6.37 31.47
C LEU A 72 3.74 7.39 32.32
N SER A 73 4.97 7.03 32.68
CA SER A 73 5.87 7.96 33.42
C SER A 73 6.22 9.19 32.56
N THR A 74 6.39 9.04 31.24
CA THR A 74 6.69 10.18 30.35
C THR A 74 5.45 11.05 30.08
N LEU A 75 4.23 10.51 30.18
CA LEU A 75 2.98 11.29 30.10
C LEU A 75 2.90 12.36 31.23
N SER A 76 3.41 12.08 32.41
CA SER A 76 3.45 13.08 33.50
C SER A 76 4.30 14.30 33.15
N LYS A 77 5.21 14.18 32.18
CA LYS A 77 6.09 15.26 31.68
C LYS A 77 5.47 16.03 30.50
N LEU A 78 4.21 15.76 30.11
CA LEU A 78 3.53 16.52 29.07
C LEU A 78 3.60 18.04 29.24
N PRO A 79 3.32 18.61 30.45
CA PRO A 79 3.39 20.05 30.64
C PRO A 79 4.81 20.63 30.50
N HIS A 80 5.83 19.77 30.63
CA HIS A 80 7.27 20.13 30.65
C HIS A 80 7.94 19.91 29.28
N GLY A 81 7.19 20.04 28.17
CA GLY A 81 7.74 20.02 26.81
C GLY A 81 7.52 18.73 26.01
N ALA A 82 7.04 17.63 26.62
CA ALA A 82 6.76 16.39 25.92
C ALA A 82 5.65 16.53 24.86
N TYR A 83 4.75 17.52 24.98
CA TYR A 83 3.69 17.82 24.00
C TYR A 83 4.22 18.16 22.61
N TRP A 84 5.46 18.64 22.50
CA TRP A 84 6.07 18.94 21.21
C TRP A 84 6.23 17.70 20.33
N SER A 85 6.49 16.54 20.93
CA SER A 85 6.55 15.29 20.15
C SER A 85 5.22 14.95 19.50
N LEU A 86 4.10 15.24 20.16
CA LEU A 86 2.75 15.03 19.62
C LEU A 86 2.44 16.01 18.49
N ILE A 87 2.83 17.28 18.64
CA ILE A 87 2.64 18.30 17.59
C ILE A 87 3.43 17.91 16.34
N LEU A 88 4.71 17.54 16.50
CA LEU A 88 5.54 17.10 15.39
C LEU A 88 5.01 15.82 14.72
N ALA A 89 4.48 14.88 15.50
CA ALA A 89 3.87 13.66 14.97
C ALA A 89 2.52 13.91 14.29
N ALA A 90 1.79 14.95 14.70
CA ALA A 90 0.49 15.28 14.12
C ALA A 90 0.59 15.68 12.64
N VAL A 91 1.70 16.28 12.20
CA VAL A 91 1.90 16.70 10.81
C VAL A 91 1.91 15.50 9.85
N PRO A 92 2.83 14.50 9.99
CA PRO A 92 2.81 13.33 9.12
C PRO A 92 1.53 12.50 9.31
N LEU A 93 0.99 12.41 10.53
CA LEU A 93 -0.25 11.69 10.79
C LEU A 93 -1.44 12.28 10.02
N THR A 94 -1.62 13.60 10.08
CA THR A 94 -2.70 14.27 9.33
C THR A 94 -2.53 14.10 7.82
N THR A 95 -1.30 14.19 7.32
CA THR A 95 -1.00 13.94 5.90
C THR A 95 -1.41 12.53 5.49
N ILE A 96 -1.04 11.50 6.27
CA ILE A 96 -1.42 10.10 6.00
C ILE A 96 -2.95 9.93 6.07
N LEU A 97 -3.62 10.52 7.05
CA LEU A 97 -5.07 10.41 7.20
C LEU A 97 -5.82 11.08 6.04
N ILE A 98 -5.38 12.28 5.63
CA ILE A 98 -5.96 13.00 4.48
C ILE A 98 -5.76 12.17 3.21
N TRP A 99 -4.54 11.68 2.98
CA TRP A 99 -4.22 10.84 1.84
C TRP A 99 -5.08 9.58 1.79
N THR A 100 -5.14 8.83 2.89
CA THR A 100 -5.89 7.58 2.98
C THR A 100 -7.40 7.80 2.79
N LYS A 101 -7.96 8.86 3.41
CA LYS A 101 -9.37 9.22 3.23
C LYS A 101 -9.64 9.71 1.80
N GLY A 102 -8.72 10.49 1.23
CA GLY A 102 -8.79 10.98 -0.14
C GLY A 102 -8.81 9.83 -1.14
N GLN A 103 -7.89 8.87 -1.01
CA GLN A 103 -7.83 7.67 -1.85
C GLN A 103 -9.14 6.84 -1.77
N LYS A 104 -9.65 6.62 -0.56
CA LYS A 104 -10.92 5.89 -0.39
C LYS A 104 -12.10 6.62 -1.02
N ARG A 105 -12.19 7.96 -0.87
CA ARG A 105 -13.25 8.77 -1.49
C ARG A 105 -13.13 8.79 -3.02
N LEU A 106 -11.92 8.94 -3.54
CA LEU A 106 -11.66 8.91 -4.98
C LEU A 106 -12.09 7.57 -5.56
N PHE A 107 -11.67 6.46 -4.96
CA PHE A 107 -12.03 5.13 -5.43
C PHE A 107 -13.55 4.90 -5.40
N LYS A 108 -14.23 5.36 -4.33
CA LYS A 108 -15.69 5.29 -4.24
C LYS A 108 -16.40 6.18 -5.27
N ALA A 109 -15.87 7.39 -5.53
CA ALA A 109 -16.42 8.33 -6.51
C ALA A 109 -16.30 7.84 -7.95
N LEU A 110 -15.23 7.10 -8.24
CA LEU A 110 -14.98 6.50 -9.56
C LEU A 110 -15.91 5.30 -9.86
N ARG A 111 -16.70 4.84 -8.88
CA ARG A 111 -17.66 3.74 -9.00
C ARG A 111 -17.06 2.54 -9.72
N PRO A 112 -16.14 1.81 -9.08
CA PRO A 112 -15.59 0.59 -9.66
C PRO A 112 -16.76 -0.35 -10.00
N LEU A 113 -16.71 -0.92 -11.20
CA LEU A 113 -17.76 -1.81 -11.65
C LEU A 113 -17.48 -3.20 -11.08
N ASP A 114 -18.54 -3.88 -10.65
CA ASP A 114 -18.46 -5.27 -10.28
C ASP A 114 -18.19 -6.14 -11.52
N TRP A 115 -17.47 -7.26 -11.31
CA TRP A 115 -17.04 -8.15 -12.39
C TRP A 115 -18.19 -8.63 -13.27
N GLU A 116 -19.30 -9.05 -12.65
CA GLU A 116 -20.45 -9.58 -13.41
C GLU A 116 -21.05 -8.53 -14.32
N THR A 117 -21.27 -7.33 -13.81
CA THR A 117 -21.82 -6.21 -14.59
C THR A 117 -20.88 -5.77 -15.70
N PHE A 118 -19.57 -5.76 -15.41
CA PHE A 118 -18.55 -5.47 -16.42
C PHE A 118 -18.59 -6.49 -17.54
N PHE A 119 -18.63 -7.78 -17.21
CA PHE A 119 -18.56 -8.87 -18.18
C PHE A 119 -19.76 -8.87 -19.13
N ILE A 120 -20.98 -8.69 -18.59
CA ILE A 120 -22.19 -8.59 -19.43
C ILE A 120 -22.09 -7.42 -20.40
N SER A 121 -21.67 -6.25 -19.91
CA SER A 121 -21.53 -5.05 -20.72
C SER A 121 -20.41 -5.20 -21.78
N TYR A 122 -19.30 -5.84 -21.39
CA TYR A 122 -18.17 -6.11 -22.27
C TYR A 122 -18.57 -7.00 -23.45
N GLN A 123 -19.28 -8.11 -23.18
CA GLN A 123 -19.75 -9.01 -24.23
C GLN A 123 -20.66 -8.30 -25.26
N GLN A 124 -21.55 -7.42 -24.80
CA GLN A 124 -22.44 -6.67 -25.66
C GLN A 124 -21.68 -5.72 -26.61
N ILE A 125 -20.59 -5.11 -26.12
CA ILE A 125 -19.79 -4.19 -26.93
C ILE A 125 -18.87 -4.97 -27.87
N TYR A 126 -18.24 -6.04 -27.39
CA TYR A 126 -17.37 -6.89 -28.18
C TYR A 126 -18.12 -7.52 -29.38
N ALA A 127 -19.35 -7.94 -29.17
CA ALA A 127 -20.22 -8.51 -30.24
C ALA A 127 -20.60 -7.50 -31.33
N LYS A 128 -20.45 -6.19 -31.10
CA LYS A 128 -20.69 -5.17 -32.14
C LYS A 128 -19.63 -5.16 -33.27
N GLY A 129 -18.54 -5.92 -33.11
CA GLY A 129 -17.55 -6.19 -34.14
C GLY A 129 -16.70 -5.00 -34.59
N ARG A 130 -16.59 -3.95 -33.78
CA ARG A 130 -15.69 -2.80 -34.00
C ARG A 130 -14.38 -2.95 -33.24
N ASN A 131 -13.80 -4.15 -33.28
CA ASN A 131 -12.59 -4.44 -32.50
C ASN A 131 -11.36 -3.97 -33.29
N ILE A 132 -10.42 -3.35 -32.57
CA ILE A 132 -9.14 -2.90 -33.13
C ILE A 132 -8.22 -4.12 -33.23
N LEU A 133 -7.51 -4.26 -34.35
CA LEU A 133 -6.52 -5.32 -34.54
C LEU A 133 -5.41 -5.23 -33.49
N GLY A 134 -5.08 -6.38 -32.87
CA GLY A 134 -4.00 -6.50 -31.90
C GLY A 134 -4.47 -6.76 -30.47
N ALA A 135 -3.55 -6.62 -29.50
CA ALA A 135 -3.80 -6.85 -28.09
C ALA A 135 -3.66 -5.58 -27.24
N ALA A 136 -4.55 -5.39 -26.27
CA ALA A 136 -4.46 -4.34 -25.27
C ALA A 136 -4.17 -4.94 -23.90
N LEU A 137 -3.25 -4.32 -23.16
CA LEU A 137 -2.91 -4.68 -21.78
C LEU A 137 -3.52 -3.69 -20.81
N PHE A 138 -4.36 -4.17 -19.91
CA PHE A 138 -5.02 -3.37 -18.89
C PHE A 138 -4.55 -3.79 -17.49
N PHE A 139 -3.86 -2.91 -16.78
CA PHE A 139 -3.44 -3.18 -15.41
C PHE A 139 -4.59 -3.00 -14.44
N CYS A 140 -4.89 -4.02 -13.65
CA CYS A 140 -5.91 -3.99 -12.60
C CYS A 140 -5.31 -4.40 -11.24
N ARG A 141 -5.97 -3.97 -10.17
CA ARG A 141 -5.51 -4.26 -8.79
C ARG A 141 -5.97 -5.63 -8.27
N GLY A 142 -6.76 -6.32 -9.04
CA GLY A 142 -7.34 -7.64 -8.74
C GLY A 142 -8.50 -7.92 -9.66
N THR A 143 -8.87 -9.19 -9.76
CA THR A 143 -9.92 -9.66 -10.68
C THR A 143 -11.35 -9.45 -10.15
N GLN A 144 -11.51 -9.07 -8.87
CA GLN A 144 -12.85 -8.91 -8.27
C GLN A 144 -13.50 -7.56 -8.60
N MET A 145 -12.71 -6.51 -8.78
CA MET A 145 -13.21 -5.17 -9.09
C MET A 145 -12.43 -4.56 -10.24
N ILE A 146 -13.12 -4.20 -11.30
CA ILE A 146 -12.51 -3.59 -12.48
C ILE A 146 -12.19 -2.12 -12.21
N SER A 147 -10.96 -1.75 -12.53
CA SER A 147 -10.48 -0.37 -12.38
C SER A 147 -11.31 0.60 -13.22
N PRO A 148 -11.70 1.76 -12.66
CA PRO A 148 -12.57 2.71 -13.35
C PRO A 148 -12.03 3.20 -14.71
N TYR A 149 -10.70 3.26 -14.88
CA TYR A 149 -10.10 3.65 -16.15
C TYR A 149 -10.37 2.62 -17.26
N ILE A 150 -10.38 1.31 -16.93
CA ILE A 150 -10.69 0.24 -17.88
C ILE A 150 -12.14 0.37 -18.34
N VAL A 151 -13.05 0.60 -17.38
CA VAL A 151 -14.47 0.86 -17.67
C VAL A 151 -14.63 2.06 -18.59
N HIS A 152 -13.90 3.15 -18.31
CA HIS A 152 -13.94 4.35 -19.14
C HIS A 152 -13.37 4.10 -20.54
N SER A 153 -12.24 3.42 -20.67
CA SER A 153 -11.60 3.14 -21.96
C SER A 153 -12.47 2.25 -22.83
N ILE A 154 -12.98 1.16 -22.28
CA ILE A 154 -13.78 0.18 -23.01
C ILE A 154 -15.18 0.72 -23.33
N PHE A 155 -15.90 1.27 -22.34
CA PHE A 155 -17.31 1.59 -22.50
C PHE A 155 -17.57 3.02 -22.98
N ARG A 156 -16.74 3.97 -22.60
CA ARG A 156 -16.96 5.37 -22.97
C ARG A 156 -16.16 5.79 -24.19
N SER A 157 -14.91 5.35 -24.29
CA SER A 157 -14.06 5.64 -25.45
C SER A 157 -14.19 4.60 -26.56
N ASN A 158 -14.92 3.50 -26.31
CA ASN A 158 -15.15 2.39 -27.23
C ASN A 158 -13.83 1.79 -27.79
N ILE A 159 -12.80 1.75 -26.94
CA ILE A 159 -11.49 1.20 -27.26
C ILE A 159 -11.49 -0.28 -26.84
N ILE A 160 -11.76 -1.15 -27.80
CA ILE A 160 -11.74 -2.61 -27.63
C ILE A 160 -10.85 -3.20 -28.70
N TYR A 161 -9.94 -4.07 -28.30
CA TYR A 161 -9.06 -4.82 -29.18
C TYR A 161 -9.57 -6.24 -29.37
N GLU A 162 -9.02 -6.94 -30.37
CA GLU A 162 -9.32 -8.36 -30.58
C GLU A 162 -8.95 -9.20 -29.37
N ARG A 163 -7.82 -8.86 -28.70
CA ARG A 163 -7.40 -9.46 -27.44
C ARG A 163 -7.23 -8.38 -26.37
N ASN A 164 -7.97 -8.51 -25.29
CA ASN A 164 -7.89 -7.60 -24.14
C ASN A 164 -7.41 -8.40 -22.92
N ILE A 165 -6.23 -8.08 -22.42
CA ILE A 165 -5.56 -8.83 -21.36
C ILE A 165 -5.56 -8.01 -20.09
N LEU A 166 -6.23 -8.50 -19.06
CA LEU A 166 -6.24 -7.90 -17.72
C LEU A 166 -5.06 -8.42 -16.91
N ILE A 167 -4.12 -7.54 -16.57
CA ILE A 167 -2.94 -7.89 -15.78
C ILE A 167 -3.14 -7.46 -14.34
N SER A 168 -3.10 -8.42 -13.43
CA SER A 168 -3.16 -8.18 -11.98
C SER A 168 -1.83 -8.59 -11.34
N ILE A 169 -1.24 -7.68 -10.56
CA ILE A 169 -0.01 -7.95 -9.82
C ILE A 169 -0.32 -7.98 -8.32
N ASN A 170 -0.22 -9.17 -7.74
CA ASN A 170 -0.41 -9.41 -6.32
C ASN A 170 0.95 -9.61 -5.64
N ARG A 171 1.24 -8.83 -4.60
CA ARG A 171 2.45 -9.05 -3.79
C ARG A 171 2.18 -10.10 -2.73
N THR A 172 3.06 -11.11 -2.68
CA THR A 172 3.03 -12.16 -1.66
C THR A 172 3.86 -11.77 -0.44
N ASP A 173 3.62 -12.47 0.68
CA ASP A 173 4.40 -12.27 1.92
C ASP A 173 5.81 -12.89 1.84
N GLU A 174 6.10 -13.65 0.80
CA GLU A 174 7.43 -14.19 0.54
C GLU A 174 8.35 -13.13 -0.07
N PRO A 175 9.65 -13.11 0.30
CA PRO A 175 10.57 -12.07 -0.19
C PRO A 175 10.84 -12.18 -1.69
N TYR A 176 10.93 -13.38 -2.23
CA TYR A 176 11.26 -13.68 -3.63
C TYR A 176 10.34 -14.76 -4.18
N GLY A 177 10.25 -14.82 -5.49
CA GLY A 177 9.45 -15.79 -6.24
C GLY A 177 8.44 -15.08 -7.13
N VAL A 178 8.23 -15.64 -8.33
CA VAL A 178 7.24 -15.17 -9.29
C VAL A 178 6.42 -16.38 -9.74
N ALA A 179 5.10 -16.27 -9.57
CA ALA A 179 4.16 -17.23 -10.15
C ALA A 179 3.23 -16.48 -11.11
N VAL A 180 3.03 -17.04 -12.29
CA VAL A 180 2.17 -16.44 -13.31
C VAL A 180 1.03 -17.40 -13.60
N HIS A 181 -0.19 -16.91 -13.42
CA HIS A 181 -1.42 -17.66 -13.69
C HIS A 181 -2.15 -17.02 -14.88
N HIS A 182 -2.03 -17.65 -16.04
CA HIS A 182 -2.74 -17.22 -17.24
C HIS A 182 -4.11 -17.89 -17.31
N LYS A 183 -5.16 -17.08 -17.44
CA LYS A 183 -6.56 -17.51 -17.64
C LYS A 183 -7.02 -17.02 -19.01
N PRO A 184 -6.87 -17.87 -20.07
CA PRO A 184 -7.13 -17.42 -21.44
C PRO A 184 -8.62 -17.25 -21.77
N ASP A 185 -9.52 -17.93 -21.03
CA ASP A 185 -10.94 -18.01 -21.38
C ASP A 185 -11.85 -17.31 -20.35
N LEU A 186 -11.63 -16.01 -20.10
CA LEU A 186 -12.61 -15.26 -19.32
C LEU A 186 -13.82 -14.83 -20.14
N GLY A 187 -13.67 -14.74 -21.47
CA GLY A 187 -14.72 -14.35 -22.39
C GLY A 187 -14.20 -14.07 -23.78
N PRO A 188 -15.07 -13.69 -24.74
CA PRO A 188 -14.67 -13.42 -26.11
C PRO A 188 -13.59 -12.34 -26.17
N GLY A 189 -12.36 -12.71 -26.56
CA GLY A 189 -11.21 -11.79 -26.63
C GLY A 189 -10.81 -11.17 -25.28
N LEU A 190 -11.17 -11.78 -24.14
CA LEU A 190 -10.82 -11.32 -22.79
C LEU A 190 -10.03 -12.40 -22.06
N GLU A 191 -8.83 -12.04 -21.67
CA GLU A 191 -7.89 -12.89 -20.93
C GLU A 191 -7.48 -12.23 -19.62
N ALA A 192 -7.05 -13.00 -18.62
CA ALA A 192 -6.43 -12.46 -17.44
C ALA A 192 -5.06 -13.10 -17.18
N LEU A 193 -4.14 -12.25 -16.76
CA LEU A 193 -2.80 -12.63 -16.34
C LEU A 193 -2.61 -12.19 -14.87
N GLU A 194 -2.66 -13.15 -13.96
CA GLU A 194 -2.43 -12.91 -12.55
C GLU A 194 -0.96 -13.22 -12.23
N ILE A 195 -0.22 -12.20 -11.83
CA ILE A 195 1.19 -12.31 -11.46
C ILE A 195 1.28 -12.19 -9.94
N GLU A 196 1.71 -13.26 -9.29
CA GLU A 196 2.05 -13.26 -7.88
C GLU A 196 3.56 -13.12 -7.73
N ALA A 197 3.99 -12.09 -7.02
CA ALA A 197 5.41 -11.77 -6.88
C ALA A 197 5.79 -11.48 -5.44
N GLY A 198 6.96 -11.96 -5.04
CA GLY A 198 7.54 -11.64 -3.74
C GLY A 198 7.70 -10.13 -3.54
N TYR A 199 7.60 -9.66 -2.28
CA TYR A 199 7.61 -8.21 -2.01
C TYR A 199 8.96 -7.53 -2.34
N ARG A 200 10.07 -8.28 -2.48
CA ARG A 200 11.39 -7.78 -2.89
C ARG A 200 11.72 -8.07 -4.36
N GLU A 201 10.86 -8.80 -5.06
CA GLU A 201 11.11 -9.17 -6.46
C GLU A 201 11.00 -7.95 -7.38
N VAL A 202 11.97 -7.82 -8.28
CA VAL A 202 11.94 -6.84 -9.35
C VAL A 202 11.33 -7.48 -10.58
N LEU A 203 10.11 -7.07 -10.91
CA LEU A 203 9.36 -7.65 -12.03
C LEU A 203 9.75 -6.98 -13.34
N ASP A 204 10.22 -7.77 -14.28
CA ASP A 204 10.24 -7.41 -15.69
C ASP A 204 8.95 -7.93 -16.34
N ILE A 205 7.95 -7.06 -16.38
CA ILE A 205 6.62 -7.40 -16.88
C ILE A 205 6.68 -7.71 -18.38
N GLU A 206 7.55 -7.04 -19.13
CA GLU A 206 7.68 -7.26 -20.57
C GLU A 206 8.25 -8.66 -20.86
N ALA A 207 9.26 -9.10 -20.11
CA ALA A 207 9.80 -10.45 -20.22
C ALA A 207 8.75 -11.51 -19.88
N LEU A 208 8.00 -11.31 -18.79
CA LEU A 208 6.94 -12.24 -18.36
C LEU A 208 5.81 -12.37 -19.38
N ILE A 209 5.41 -11.28 -20.01
CA ILE A 209 4.37 -11.28 -21.05
C ILE A 209 4.87 -12.02 -22.29
N LYS A 210 6.12 -11.83 -22.68
CA LYS A 210 6.75 -12.54 -23.82
C LYS A 210 6.86 -14.04 -23.57
N GLU A 211 7.20 -14.46 -22.35
CA GLU A 211 7.27 -15.88 -21.95
C GLU A 211 5.89 -16.58 -22.08
N GLN A 212 4.80 -15.83 -21.88
CA GLN A 212 3.44 -16.35 -22.05
C GLN A 212 2.96 -16.34 -23.52
N GLY A 213 3.87 -16.09 -24.47
CA GLY A 213 3.56 -16.14 -25.91
C GLY A 213 2.79 -14.93 -26.43
N ILE A 214 2.71 -13.84 -25.66
CA ILE A 214 2.06 -12.60 -26.06
C ILE A 214 3.12 -11.71 -26.72
N GLN A 215 3.34 -11.90 -28.03
CA GLN A 215 4.38 -11.19 -28.79
C GLN A 215 3.85 -9.97 -29.57
N GLU A 216 2.66 -9.50 -29.29
CA GLU A 216 2.10 -8.35 -30.01
C GLU A 216 2.68 -7.02 -29.51
N LYS A 217 2.78 -6.03 -30.45
CA LYS A 217 3.23 -4.67 -30.12
C LYS A 217 2.37 -4.10 -28.98
N VAL A 218 2.99 -3.95 -27.81
CA VAL A 218 2.42 -3.20 -26.70
C VAL A 218 2.41 -1.73 -27.11
N ILE A 219 1.23 -1.16 -27.23
CA ILE A 219 1.03 0.28 -27.44
C ILE A 219 0.74 0.92 -26.11
#